data_5e8f7245b88fc40d71955e323c045d19
#
_entry.id   5e8f7245b88fc40d71955e323c045d19
#
_cell.length_a   1.000
_cell.length_b   1.000
_cell.length_c   1.000
_cell.angle_alpha   90.00
_cell.angle_beta   90.00
_cell.angle_gamma   90.00
#
_symmetry.space_group_name_H-M   'P 1'
#
loop_
_entity.id
_entity.type
_entity.pdbx_description
1 polymer ?
#
loop_
_entity_poly.entity_id
_entity_poly.type
_entity_poly.pdbx_seq_one_letter_code
_entity_poly.pdbx_strand_id
1 'polypeptide(L)'
;MNHIRIFVSLVLLLISSVQLQAAERPNVVIVMTDDQGYPEVSAHGNPVLQTPNLDALHSQSLRLIDFHVAPMCAPTRGQLLTGLDAARNGCINVSSGRALLRPEVPTIANIFGDAGYSTGVFGKWHLGSNYPFRPEDRGFQRTVWFPSSHIGSVPDTWGNDYFDDTYTSNGNPQAFKGYCTDVFFDEALTFMKDSVKSGKPFLTYIATNTPHGPLNPKDEDRAA
;
A
#
# COMPACT_ATOMS: atom_id res chain seq x y z
N MET A 1 39.38 -25.66 43.59
CA MET A 1 38.54 -24.46 43.44
C MET A 1 38.82 -23.70 42.15
N ASN A 2 40.04 -23.62 41.65
CA ASN A 2 40.36 -22.84 40.42
C ASN A 2 39.82 -23.47 39.12
N HIS A 3 39.79 -24.78 38.97
CA HIS A 3 39.31 -25.47 37.76
C HIS A 3 37.80 -25.31 37.54
N ILE A 4 36.98 -25.25 38.59
CA ILE A 4 35.53 -25.03 38.48
C ILE A 4 35.24 -23.59 38.03
N ARG A 5 35.99 -22.61 38.52
CA ARG A 5 35.84 -21.20 38.10
C ARG A 5 36.20 -20.99 36.64
N ILE A 6 37.25 -21.64 36.15
CA ILE A 6 37.66 -21.58 34.73
C ILE A 6 36.60 -22.23 33.83
N PHE A 7 36.02 -23.38 34.26
CA PHE A 7 35.00 -24.07 33.48
C PHE A 7 33.69 -23.27 33.42
N VAL A 8 33.25 -22.66 34.53
CA VAL A 8 32.08 -21.78 34.55
C VAL A 8 32.28 -20.53 33.68
N SER A 9 33.47 -19.93 33.70
CA SER A 9 33.79 -18.77 32.84
C SER A 9 33.81 -19.14 31.36
N LEU A 10 34.31 -20.34 30.99
CA LEU A 10 34.29 -20.79 29.58
C LEU A 10 32.87 -21.10 29.09
N VAL A 11 32.02 -21.67 29.94
CA VAL A 11 30.62 -21.93 29.61
C VAL A 11 29.82 -20.62 29.44
N LEU A 12 30.05 -19.63 30.29
CA LEU A 12 29.46 -18.30 30.16
C LEU A 12 29.92 -17.54 28.90
N LEU A 13 31.18 -17.70 28.50
CA LEU A 13 31.69 -17.15 27.24
C LEU A 13 31.10 -17.85 26.01
N LEU A 14 30.83 -19.13 26.06
CA LEU A 14 30.18 -19.89 24.96
C LEU A 14 28.68 -19.55 24.85
N ILE A 15 28.00 -19.21 25.95
CA ILE A 15 26.58 -18.78 25.92
C ILE A 15 26.46 -17.36 25.35
N SER A 16 27.46 -16.49 25.56
CA SER A 16 27.42 -15.12 24.99
C SER A 16 27.65 -15.04 23.48
N SER A 17 28.04 -16.13 22.82
CA SER A 17 28.26 -16.18 21.35
C SER A 17 27.05 -16.71 20.56
N VAL A 18 25.94 -17.06 21.20
CA VAL A 18 24.68 -17.24 20.48
C VAL A 18 24.16 -15.86 20.12
N GLN A 19 24.69 -15.31 19.05
CA GLN A 19 24.01 -14.19 18.38
C GLN A 19 22.64 -14.71 17.96
N LEU A 20 21.61 -14.31 18.67
CA LEU A 20 20.25 -14.38 18.19
C LEU A 20 20.25 -13.55 16.89
N GLN A 21 20.43 -14.24 15.76
CA GLN A 21 20.27 -13.61 14.47
C GLN A 21 18.81 -13.15 14.43
N ALA A 22 18.60 -11.86 14.63
CA ALA A 22 17.26 -11.29 14.54
C ALA A 22 16.72 -11.73 13.18
N ALA A 23 15.56 -12.38 13.17
CA ALA A 23 14.92 -12.78 11.93
C ALA A 23 14.91 -11.56 10.99
N GLU A 24 15.37 -11.75 9.75
CA GLU A 24 15.31 -10.69 8.76
C GLU A 24 13.87 -10.19 8.66
N ARG A 25 13.69 -8.90 8.85
CA ARG A 25 12.36 -8.28 8.74
C ARG A 25 11.99 -8.19 7.28
N PRO A 26 10.91 -8.88 6.82
CA PRO A 26 10.56 -8.91 5.41
C PRO A 26 10.11 -7.53 4.92
N ASN A 27 10.40 -7.23 3.68
CA ASN A 27 9.74 -6.13 2.97
C ASN A 27 8.29 -6.51 2.70
N VAL A 28 7.39 -5.53 2.77
CA VAL A 28 5.96 -5.73 2.54
C VAL A 28 5.49 -4.83 1.40
N VAL A 29 4.87 -5.43 0.39
CA VAL A 29 4.22 -4.73 -0.72
C VAL A 29 2.76 -5.13 -0.75
N ILE A 30 1.89 -4.15 -0.65
CA ILE A 30 0.45 -4.32 -0.80
C ILE A 30 0.04 -3.62 -2.10
N VAL A 31 -0.53 -4.37 -3.03
CA VAL A 31 -1.13 -3.83 -4.26
C VAL A 31 -2.64 -4.02 -4.16
N MET A 32 -3.38 -2.92 -4.26
CA MET A 32 -4.84 -2.92 -4.26
C MET A 32 -5.35 -2.29 -5.55
N THR A 33 -6.09 -3.05 -6.32
CA THR A 33 -6.87 -2.57 -7.45
C THR A 33 -8.19 -1.97 -6.99
N ASP A 34 -8.85 -1.17 -7.83
CA ASP A 34 -10.10 -0.49 -7.50
C ASP A 34 -11.21 -0.95 -8.43
N ASP A 35 -12.26 -1.55 -7.87
CA ASP A 35 -13.41 -2.13 -8.59
C ASP A 35 -13.06 -3.26 -9.58
N GLN A 36 -11.95 -3.97 -9.36
CA GLN A 36 -11.62 -5.15 -10.16
C GLN A 36 -12.54 -6.32 -9.79
N GLY A 37 -13.24 -6.86 -10.78
CA GLY A 37 -14.06 -8.06 -10.59
C GLY A 37 -13.23 -9.33 -10.41
N TYR A 38 -13.71 -10.25 -9.59
CA TYR A 38 -13.06 -11.54 -9.37
C TYR A 38 -12.66 -12.28 -10.66
N PRO A 39 -13.50 -12.33 -11.72
CA PRO A 39 -13.15 -13.01 -12.95
C PRO A 39 -12.21 -12.22 -13.87
N GLU A 40 -11.76 -11.03 -13.50
CA GLU A 40 -10.92 -10.17 -14.33
C GLU A 40 -9.42 -10.50 -14.23
N VAL A 41 -9.11 -11.76 -13.96
CA VAL A 41 -7.75 -12.32 -13.96
C VAL A 41 -7.81 -13.64 -14.71
N SER A 42 -6.91 -13.87 -15.67
CA SER A 42 -6.93 -15.09 -16.49
C SER A 42 -6.75 -16.37 -15.68
N ALA A 43 -5.95 -16.35 -14.61
CA ALA A 43 -5.84 -17.46 -13.66
C ALA A 43 -7.15 -17.82 -12.93
N HIS A 44 -8.15 -16.92 -12.96
CA HIS A 44 -9.48 -17.17 -12.43
C HIS A 44 -10.48 -17.65 -13.47
N GLY A 45 -10.01 -17.98 -14.68
CA GLY A 45 -10.83 -18.53 -15.77
C GLY A 45 -11.41 -17.48 -16.72
N ASN A 46 -10.88 -16.26 -16.74
CA ASN A 46 -11.29 -15.26 -17.74
C ASN A 46 -10.88 -15.71 -19.15
N PRO A 47 -11.83 -15.82 -20.11
CA PRO A 47 -11.52 -16.32 -21.44
C PRO A 47 -10.94 -15.24 -22.39
N VAL A 48 -11.01 -13.97 -22.00
CA VAL A 48 -10.66 -12.82 -22.85
C VAL A 48 -9.41 -12.10 -22.34
N LEU A 49 -9.39 -11.77 -21.06
CA LEU A 49 -8.28 -11.03 -20.47
C LEU A 49 -7.06 -11.93 -20.31
N GLN A 50 -5.90 -11.36 -20.65
CA GLN A 50 -4.61 -12.01 -20.45
C GLN A 50 -3.82 -11.25 -19.40
N THR A 51 -3.56 -11.92 -18.26
CA THR A 51 -2.83 -11.33 -17.12
C THR A 51 -1.60 -12.18 -16.76
N PRO A 52 -0.61 -12.33 -17.68
CA PRO A 52 0.46 -13.31 -17.51
C PRO A 52 1.32 -13.09 -16.27
N ASN A 53 1.54 -11.87 -15.87
CA ASN A 53 2.32 -11.55 -14.65
C ASN A 53 1.54 -11.89 -13.37
N LEU A 54 0.22 -11.61 -13.33
CA LEU A 54 -0.64 -12.02 -12.22
C LEU A 54 -0.81 -13.54 -12.16
N ASP A 55 -0.89 -14.20 -13.31
CA ASP A 55 -0.96 -15.67 -13.40
C ASP A 55 0.32 -16.33 -12.89
N ALA A 56 1.48 -15.76 -13.24
CA ALA A 56 2.77 -16.22 -12.72
C ALA A 56 2.85 -16.05 -11.20
N LEU A 57 2.42 -14.91 -10.67
CA LEU A 57 2.33 -14.67 -9.23
C LEU A 57 1.35 -15.65 -8.57
N HIS A 58 0.17 -15.84 -9.15
CA HIS A 58 -0.85 -16.77 -8.66
C HIS A 58 -0.28 -18.20 -8.53
N SER A 59 0.49 -18.67 -9.52
CA SER A 59 1.06 -20.03 -9.53
C SER A 59 2.11 -20.27 -8.43
N GLN A 60 2.69 -19.22 -7.87
CA GLN A 60 3.77 -19.25 -6.88
C GLN A 60 3.36 -18.76 -5.49
N SER A 61 2.08 -18.42 -5.30
CA SER A 61 1.59 -17.79 -4.08
C SER A 61 0.48 -18.57 -3.39
N LEU A 62 0.26 -18.22 -2.13
CA LEU A 62 -0.92 -18.66 -1.39
C LEU A 62 -2.12 -17.81 -1.83
N ARG A 63 -3.19 -18.47 -2.26
CA ARG A 63 -4.46 -17.84 -2.58
C ARG A 63 -5.44 -18.00 -1.44
N LEU A 64 -6.02 -16.89 -0.97
CA LEU A 64 -7.09 -16.88 0.01
C LEU A 64 -8.44 -16.91 -0.74
N ILE A 65 -9.13 -18.07 -0.72
CA ILE A 65 -10.37 -18.28 -1.49
C ILE A 65 -11.62 -17.70 -0.83
N ASP A 66 -11.56 -17.48 0.47
CA ASP A 66 -12.66 -16.93 1.29
C ASP A 66 -12.28 -15.55 1.89
N PHE A 67 -11.49 -14.76 1.16
CA PHE A 67 -11.15 -13.40 1.57
C PHE A 67 -12.22 -12.43 1.11
N HIS A 68 -12.89 -11.79 2.07
CA HIS A 68 -13.97 -10.84 1.80
C HIS A 68 -13.51 -9.41 2.09
N VAL A 69 -13.90 -8.49 1.23
CA VAL A 69 -13.72 -7.04 1.38
C VAL A 69 -15.08 -6.38 1.63
N ALA A 70 -15.06 -5.14 2.13
CA ALA A 70 -16.29 -4.35 2.19
C ALA A 70 -16.80 -4.02 0.77
N PRO A 71 -18.13 -3.83 0.59
CA PRO A 71 -18.70 -3.61 -0.74
C PRO A 71 -18.42 -2.23 -1.35
N MET A 72 -17.51 -1.46 -0.78
CA MET A 72 -17.15 -0.10 -1.20
C MET A 72 -15.68 0.19 -0.93
N CYS A 73 -15.09 1.12 -1.73
CA CYS A 73 -13.65 1.42 -1.71
C CYS A 73 -13.16 2.00 -0.38
N ALA A 74 -13.72 3.09 0.16
CA ALA A 74 -13.22 3.68 1.41
C ALA A 74 -13.38 2.75 2.63
N PRO A 75 -14.51 2.06 2.87
CA PRO A 75 -14.62 1.05 3.91
C PRO A 75 -13.57 -0.06 3.80
N THR A 76 -13.34 -0.61 2.60
CA THR A 76 -12.32 -1.64 2.37
C THR A 76 -10.91 -1.12 2.71
N ARG A 77 -10.57 0.10 2.26
CA ARG A 77 -9.27 0.73 2.54
C ARG A 77 -9.08 0.99 4.02
N GLY A 78 -10.11 1.52 4.70
CA GLY A 78 -10.09 1.71 6.14
C GLY A 78 -9.89 0.40 6.91
N GLN A 79 -10.58 -0.67 6.53
CA GLN A 79 -10.42 -2.01 7.12
C GLN A 79 -9.01 -2.56 6.90
N LEU A 80 -8.48 -2.49 5.67
CA LEU A 80 -7.13 -2.95 5.34
C LEU A 80 -6.08 -2.24 6.17
N LEU A 81 -6.18 -0.91 6.26
CA LEU A 81 -5.15 -0.12 6.93
C LEU A 81 -5.21 -0.15 8.45
N THR A 82 -6.35 -0.56 9.05
CA THR A 82 -6.53 -0.52 10.51
C THR A 82 -6.80 -1.87 11.14
N GLY A 83 -7.17 -2.88 10.36
CA GLY A 83 -7.66 -4.17 10.88
C GLY A 83 -9.00 -4.06 11.62
N LEU A 84 -9.72 -2.94 11.51
CA LEU A 84 -10.99 -2.71 12.19
C LEU A 84 -12.15 -2.58 11.21
N ASP A 85 -13.32 -3.05 11.60
CA ASP A 85 -14.55 -2.85 10.84
C ASP A 85 -14.84 -1.38 10.58
N ALA A 86 -15.52 -1.08 9.45
CA ALA A 86 -15.86 0.26 9.00
C ALA A 86 -16.54 1.11 10.08
N ALA A 87 -17.46 0.52 10.86
CA ALA A 87 -18.14 1.22 11.96
C ALA A 87 -17.17 1.64 13.07
N ARG A 88 -16.10 0.88 13.30
CA ARG A 88 -15.08 1.15 14.31
C ARG A 88 -14.02 2.13 13.83
N ASN A 89 -13.59 2.01 12.57
CA ASN A 89 -12.56 2.89 12.00
C ASN A 89 -13.11 4.22 11.46
N GLY A 90 -14.44 4.36 11.29
CA GLY A 90 -15.13 5.58 10.85
C GLY A 90 -15.40 5.67 9.35
N CYS A 91 -14.75 4.83 8.53
CA CYS A 91 -14.94 4.83 7.06
C CYS A 91 -16.16 3.98 6.67
N ILE A 92 -17.35 4.50 6.89
CA ILE A 92 -18.59 3.74 6.72
C ILE A 92 -19.24 3.87 5.33
N ASN A 93 -18.75 4.79 4.51
CA ASN A 93 -19.29 5.07 3.17
C ASN A 93 -18.21 5.74 2.31
N VAL A 94 -18.49 5.97 1.03
CA VAL A 94 -17.60 6.64 0.06
C VAL A 94 -17.84 8.15 -0.03
N SER A 95 -18.95 8.64 0.54
CA SER A 95 -19.34 10.04 0.48
C SER A 95 -18.50 10.92 1.40
N SER A 96 -18.39 12.20 1.06
CA SER A 96 -17.73 13.22 1.90
C SER A 96 -18.19 13.16 3.37
N GLY A 97 -17.26 13.20 4.29
CA GLY A 97 -17.51 13.11 5.73
C GLY A 97 -17.80 11.70 6.26
N ARG A 98 -18.00 10.69 5.40
CA ARG A 98 -18.22 9.29 5.79
C ARG A 98 -17.10 8.36 5.35
N ALA A 99 -16.12 8.88 4.62
CA ALA A 99 -14.89 8.22 4.23
C ALA A 99 -13.70 8.66 5.09
N LEU A 100 -13.94 9.29 6.24
CA LEU A 100 -12.87 9.80 7.10
C LEU A 100 -12.44 8.71 8.09
N LEU A 101 -11.18 8.35 8.01
CA LEU A 101 -10.56 7.44 8.97
C LEU A 101 -10.39 8.16 10.32
N ARG A 102 -10.94 7.60 11.40
CA ARG A 102 -10.83 8.19 12.74
C ARG A 102 -9.37 8.47 13.11
N PRO A 103 -9.02 9.69 13.52
CA PRO A 103 -7.63 10.10 13.77
C PRO A 103 -6.93 9.29 14.86
N GLU A 104 -7.69 8.89 15.89
CA GLU A 104 -7.18 8.11 17.03
C GLU A 104 -6.88 6.64 16.73
N VAL A 105 -7.34 6.12 15.59
CA VAL A 105 -7.10 4.73 15.19
C VAL A 105 -5.77 4.63 14.45
N PRO A 106 -4.76 3.91 14.94
CA PRO A 106 -3.51 3.75 14.23
C PRO A 106 -3.71 2.94 12.94
N THR A 107 -2.92 3.27 11.93
CA THR A 107 -2.84 2.48 10.70
C THR A 107 -1.67 1.50 10.75
N ILE A 108 -1.68 0.56 9.82
CA ILE A 108 -0.53 -0.35 9.64
C ILE A 108 0.76 0.45 9.35
N ALA A 109 0.68 1.62 8.70
CA ALA A 109 1.85 2.46 8.44
C ALA A 109 2.43 3.05 9.73
N ASN A 110 1.60 3.43 10.72
CA ASN A 110 2.09 3.82 12.04
C ASN A 110 2.84 2.66 12.71
N ILE A 111 2.23 1.46 12.73
CA ILE A 111 2.81 0.27 13.37
C ILE A 111 4.14 -0.12 12.71
N PHE A 112 4.21 -0.12 11.38
CA PHE A 112 5.44 -0.43 10.66
C PHE A 112 6.50 0.66 10.84
N GLY A 113 6.09 1.94 10.84
CA GLY A 113 6.99 3.07 11.10
C GLY A 113 7.64 2.97 12.48
N ASP A 114 6.85 2.68 13.53
CA ASP A 114 7.33 2.47 14.91
C ASP A 114 8.28 1.26 15.00
N ALA A 115 8.09 0.25 14.15
CA ALA A 115 8.98 -0.89 14.02
C ALA A 115 10.24 -0.58 13.18
N GLY A 116 10.44 0.65 12.70
CA GLY A 116 11.63 1.09 11.97
C GLY A 116 11.60 0.80 10.47
N TYR A 117 10.44 0.53 9.89
CA TYR A 117 10.26 0.43 8.45
C TYR A 117 10.18 1.81 7.80
N SER A 118 10.63 1.91 6.55
CA SER A 118 10.22 2.98 5.65
C SER A 118 8.80 2.69 5.18
N THR A 119 7.92 3.70 5.16
CA THR A 119 6.50 3.52 4.79
C THR A 119 6.13 4.42 3.62
N GLY A 120 5.55 3.85 2.57
CA GLY A 120 5.16 4.57 1.35
C GLY A 120 3.76 4.23 0.87
N VAL A 121 3.04 5.24 0.33
CA VAL A 121 1.74 5.06 -0.33
C VAL A 121 1.72 5.77 -1.68
N PHE A 122 1.18 5.08 -2.69
CA PHE A 122 1.17 5.54 -4.08
C PHE A 122 -0.20 5.25 -4.71
N GLY A 123 -0.91 6.31 -5.10
CA GLY A 123 -2.21 6.24 -5.75
C GLY A 123 -3.40 6.71 -4.92
N LYS A 124 -4.53 6.03 -5.03
CA LYS A 124 -5.79 6.40 -4.40
C LYS A 124 -5.75 6.32 -2.88
N TRP A 125 -6.09 7.43 -2.22
CA TRP A 125 -6.23 7.44 -0.75
C TRP A 125 -7.67 7.21 -0.30
N HIS A 126 -8.58 8.13 -0.59
CA HIS A 126 -10.01 8.07 -0.30
C HIS A 126 -10.39 7.88 1.19
N LEU A 127 -9.55 8.37 2.12
CA LEU A 127 -9.76 8.27 3.58
C LEU A 127 -9.71 9.64 4.29
N GLY A 128 -9.84 10.71 3.52
CA GLY A 128 -9.76 12.10 3.96
C GLY A 128 -8.61 12.87 3.31
N SER A 129 -8.84 14.14 2.98
CA SER A 129 -7.93 14.95 2.18
C SER A 129 -7.28 16.11 2.93
N ASN A 130 -7.66 16.34 4.18
CA ASN A 130 -7.15 17.40 5.04
C ASN A 130 -6.59 16.84 6.35
N TYR A 131 -5.83 17.63 7.06
CA TYR A 131 -5.34 17.30 8.40
C TYR A 131 -6.52 16.97 9.35
N PRO A 132 -6.45 15.90 10.13
CA PRO A 132 -5.37 14.90 10.31
C PRO A 132 -5.59 13.60 9.51
N PHE A 133 -6.22 13.65 8.35
CA PHE A 133 -6.69 12.47 7.61
C PHE A 133 -5.84 12.10 6.40
N ARG A 134 -4.85 12.95 6.02
CA ARG A 134 -3.97 12.71 4.86
C ARG A 134 -3.04 11.52 5.12
N PRO A 135 -2.52 10.85 4.10
CA PRO A 135 -1.58 9.75 4.27
C PRO A 135 -0.38 10.10 5.15
N GLU A 136 0.15 11.32 5.01
CA GLU A 136 1.27 11.84 5.80
C GLU A 136 0.92 11.92 7.30
N ASP A 137 -0.32 12.25 7.62
CA ASP A 137 -0.82 12.32 8.99
C ASP A 137 -1.08 10.92 9.57
N ARG A 138 -1.11 9.91 8.70
CA ARG A 138 -1.50 8.53 9.00
C ARG A 138 -0.34 7.53 8.92
N GLY A 139 0.90 8.02 9.06
CA GLY A 139 2.10 7.21 9.23
C GLY A 139 2.86 6.88 7.97
N PHE A 140 2.45 7.37 6.80
CA PHE A 140 3.21 7.22 5.57
C PHE A 140 4.26 8.32 5.42
N GLN A 141 5.52 7.93 5.25
CA GLN A 141 6.68 8.84 5.18
C GLN A 141 6.96 9.32 3.75
N ARG A 142 6.63 8.52 2.75
CA ARG A 142 6.70 8.87 1.32
C ARG A 142 5.32 8.71 0.72
N THR A 143 4.82 9.76 0.06
CA THR A 143 3.46 9.75 -0.47
C THR A 143 3.40 10.37 -1.86
N VAL A 144 2.68 9.71 -2.78
CA VAL A 144 2.22 10.29 -4.04
C VAL A 144 0.78 9.82 -4.24
N TRP A 145 -0.18 10.71 -4.08
CA TRP A 145 -1.57 10.30 -3.96
C TRP A 145 -2.58 11.32 -4.50
N PHE A 146 -3.78 10.85 -4.77
CA PHE A 146 -4.94 11.69 -5.04
C PHE A 146 -6.06 11.40 -4.01
N PRO A 147 -6.87 12.44 -3.66
CA PRO A 147 -7.70 12.40 -2.45
C PRO A 147 -9.05 11.70 -2.61
N SER A 148 -9.59 11.64 -3.82
CA SER A 148 -11.00 11.35 -4.06
C SER A 148 -11.28 9.88 -4.42
N SER A 149 -12.54 9.60 -4.81
CA SER A 149 -12.97 8.26 -5.22
C SER A 149 -12.34 7.82 -6.54
N HIS A 150 -12.10 8.76 -7.44
CA HIS A 150 -11.39 8.56 -8.71
C HIS A 150 -10.72 9.87 -9.12
N ILE A 151 -9.74 9.79 -10.01
CA ILE A 151 -9.06 10.96 -10.57
C ILE A 151 -10.08 11.84 -11.29
N GLY A 152 -10.00 13.16 -11.09
CA GLY A 152 -10.93 14.14 -11.66
C GLY A 152 -12.23 14.34 -10.87
N SER A 153 -12.50 13.58 -9.80
CA SER A 153 -13.64 13.86 -8.91
C SER A 153 -13.26 14.84 -7.79
N VAL A 154 -14.25 15.47 -7.18
CA VAL A 154 -14.03 16.38 -6.04
C VAL A 154 -13.56 15.57 -4.81
N PRO A 155 -12.50 15.96 -4.10
CA PRO A 155 -11.74 17.22 -4.18
C PRO A 155 -10.40 17.16 -4.95
N ASP A 156 -10.31 16.42 -6.04
CA ASP A 156 -9.08 16.27 -6.81
C ASP A 156 -8.67 17.58 -7.53
N THR A 157 -7.45 17.60 -8.08
CA THR A 157 -6.93 18.73 -8.85
C THR A 157 -7.77 18.94 -10.12
N TRP A 158 -8.15 20.19 -10.36
CA TRP A 158 -8.97 20.53 -11.51
C TRP A 158 -8.26 20.19 -12.82
N GLY A 159 -8.95 19.46 -13.68
CA GLY A 159 -8.45 19.06 -14.99
C GLY A 159 -7.66 17.75 -15.01
N ASN A 160 -7.46 17.08 -13.87
CA ASN A 160 -6.89 15.72 -13.87
C ASN A 160 -7.81 14.74 -14.59
N ASP A 161 -7.21 13.85 -15.42
CA ASP A 161 -7.96 12.89 -16.23
C ASP A 161 -7.37 11.47 -16.31
N TYR A 162 -6.17 11.19 -16.04
CA TYR A 162 -5.39 9.97 -16.00
C TYR A 162 -4.03 10.11 -16.69
N PHE A 163 -3.80 11.19 -17.43
CA PHE A 163 -2.58 11.43 -18.17
C PHE A 163 -1.98 12.79 -17.81
N ASP A 164 -0.69 12.83 -17.53
CA ASP A 164 0.06 14.06 -17.27
C ASP A 164 -0.50 14.91 -16.12
N ASP A 165 -0.97 14.28 -15.09
CA ASP A 165 -1.74 14.86 -14.00
C ASP A 165 -0.90 15.45 -12.86
N THR A 166 -1.57 16.18 -11.95
CA THR A 166 -1.01 16.70 -10.72
C THR A 166 -1.49 15.89 -9.53
N TYR A 167 -0.56 15.28 -8.79
CA TYR A 167 -0.83 14.55 -7.55
C TYR A 167 -0.21 15.23 -6.34
N THR A 168 -0.70 14.92 -5.14
CA THR A 168 -0.05 15.35 -3.90
C THR A 168 1.17 14.47 -3.64
N SER A 169 2.36 15.05 -3.65
CA SER A 169 3.64 14.40 -3.35
C SER A 169 4.20 14.98 -2.06
N ASN A 170 4.29 14.16 -1.00
CA ASN A 170 4.79 14.57 0.31
C ASN A 170 4.16 15.89 0.80
N GLY A 171 2.84 16.00 0.69
CA GLY A 171 2.06 17.15 1.12
C GLY A 171 2.01 18.34 0.16
N ASN A 172 2.68 18.29 -0.99
CA ASN A 172 2.70 19.37 -1.97
C ASN A 172 2.16 18.91 -3.33
N PRO A 173 1.44 19.76 -4.08
CA PRO A 173 1.06 19.47 -5.47
C PRO A 173 2.32 19.31 -6.34
N GLN A 174 2.36 18.26 -7.14
CA GLN A 174 3.45 17.98 -8.10
C GLN A 174 2.86 17.45 -9.39
N ALA A 175 3.28 18.04 -10.52
CA ALA A 175 2.92 17.55 -11.86
C ALA A 175 3.79 16.32 -12.21
N PHE A 176 3.13 15.31 -12.77
CA PHE A 176 3.76 14.08 -13.26
C PHE A 176 3.50 13.96 -14.76
N LYS A 177 4.29 13.12 -15.43
CA LYS A 177 4.13 12.79 -16.83
C LYS A 177 3.80 11.32 -17.01
N GLY A 178 2.90 11.01 -17.93
CA GLY A 178 2.49 9.65 -18.26
C GLY A 178 1.16 9.25 -17.65
N TYR A 179 0.84 7.98 -17.80
CA TYR A 179 -0.39 7.37 -17.31
C TYR A 179 -0.36 7.17 -15.80
N CYS A 180 -1.45 7.49 -15.14
CA CYS A 180 -1.55 7.49 -13.66
C CYS A 180 -1.03 6.22 -12.99
N THR A 181 -1.41 5.04 -13.48
CA THR A 181 -1.00 3.76 -12.89
C THR A 181 0.51 3.57 -13.02
N ASP A 182 1.11 3.92 -14.17
CA ASP A 182 2.56 3.84 -14.36
C ASP A 182 3.28 4.78 -13.40
N VAL A 183 2.80 6.02 -13.25
CA VAL A 183 3.36 7.00 -12.31
C VAL A 183 3.38 6.43 -10.89
N PHE A 184 2.27 5.83 -10.43
CA PHE A 184 2.21 5.29 -9.07
C PHE A 184 3.15 4.10 -8.88
N PHE A 185 3.29 3.23 -9.86
CA PHE A 185 4.24 2.11 -9.79
C PHE A 185 5.69 2.59 -9.87
N ASP A 186 6.04 3.55 -10.71
CA ASP A 186 7.40 4.08 -10.85
C ASP A 186 7.86 4.78 -9.57
N GLU A 187 7.00 5.58 -8.95
CA GLU A 187 7.27 6.22 -7.66
C GLU A 187 7.41 5.18 -6.53
N ALA A 188 6.58 4.14 -6.52
CA ALA A 188 6.69 3.04 -5.58
C ALA A 188 8.00 2.26 -5.76
N LEU A 189 8.40 1.95 -7.00
CA LEU A 189 9.64 1.27 -7.32
C LEU A 189 10.85 2.11 -6.88
N THR A 190 10.80 3.43 -7.10
CA THR A 190 11.84 4.36 -6.65
C THR A 190 11.96 4.33 -5.13
N PHE A 191 10.86 4.45 -4.41
CA PHE A 191 10.83 4.36 -2.94
C PHE A 191 11.39 3.03 -2.42
N MET A 192 11.00 1.90 -3.02
CA MET A 192 11.51 0.58 -2.63
C MET A 192 13.01 0.46 -2.84
N LYS A 193 13.53 0.91 -3.99
CA LYS A 193 14.98 0.94 -4.29
C LYS A 193 15.76 1.78 -3.28
N ASP A 194 15.24 2.97 -2.94
CA ASP A 194 15.88 3.87 -1.96
C ASP A 194 15.86 3.27 -0.55
N SER A 195 14.79 2.58 -0.17
CA SER A 195 14.68 1.87 1.11
C SER A 195 15.72 0.74 1.21
N VAL A 196 15.83 -0.09 0.18
CA VAL A 196 16.86 -1.15 0.11
C VAL A 196 18.26 -0.55 0.19
N LYS A 197 18.54 0.52 -0.56
CA LYS A 197 19.84 1.21 -0.54
C LYS A 197 20.20 1.78 0.83
N SER A 198 19.20 2.21 1.59
CA SER A 198 19.37 2.71 2.96
C SER A 198 19.45 1.61 4.02
N GLY A 199 19.32 0.34 3.63
CA GLY A 199 19.34 -0.81 4.54
C GLY A 199 18.09 -0.90 5.45
N LYS A 200 16.98 -0.26 5.09
CA LYS A 200 15.73 -0.30 5.87
C LYS A 200 14.72 -1.22 5.22
N PRO A 201 14.02 -2.06 5.99
CA PRO A 201 12.85 -2.74 5.50
C PRO A 201 11.77 -1.72 5.16
N PHE A 202 10.85 -2.07 4.25
CA PHE A 202 9.80 -1.15 3.83
C PHE A 202 8.41 -1.78 3.84
N LEU A 203 7.40 -0.93 4.04
CA LEU A 203 6.00 -1.16 3.74
C LEU A 203 5.63 -0.24 2.56
N THR A 204 5.23 -0.83 1.45
CA THR A 204 4.74 -0.10 0.26
C THR A 204 3.28 -0.43 0.03
N TYR A 205 2.42 0.58 -0.02
CA TYR A 205 1.02 0.45 -0.40
C TYR A 205 0.79 1.12 -1.76
N ILE A 206 0.55 0.31 -2.79
CA ILE A 206 0.21 0.75 -4.15
C ILE A 206 -1.30 0.58 -4.32
N ALA A 207 -2.01 1.68 -4.35
CA ALA A 207 -3.46 1.73 -4.43
C ALA A 207 -3.87 2.30 -5.78
N THR A 208 -4.04 1.43 -6.79
CA THR A 208 -4.42 1.92 -8.13
C THR A 208 -5.82 2.52 -8.13
N ASN A 209 -6.09 3.39 -9.08
CA ASN A 209 -7.44 3.88 -9.39
C ASN A 209 -8.14 3.03 -10.45
N THR A 210 -7.42 2.11 -11.04
CA THR A 210 -7.90 1.22 -12.10
C THR A 210 -8.24 -0.17 -11.55
N PRO A 211 -9.25 -0.83 -12.17
CA PRO A 211 -10.07 -0.43 -13.33
C PRO A 211 -11.33 0.39 -13.00
N HIS A 212 -11.43 1.06 -11.85
CA HIS A 212 -12.57 1.93 -11.50
C HIS A 212 -12.85 2.96 -12.61
N GLY A 213 -14.12 3.24 -12.89
CA GLY A 213 -14.50 4.29 -13.82
C GLY A 213 -14.10 5.72 -13.38
N PRO A 214 -13.98 6.67 -14.31
CA PRO A 214 -14.21 6.55 -15.76
C PRO A 214 -13.14 5.67 -16.44
N LEU A 215 -13.56 4.88 -17.45
CA LEU A 215 -12.65 3.99 -18.16
C LEU A 215 -11.86 4.78 -19.19
N ASN A 216 -10.65 5.17 -18.86
CA ASN A 216 -9.76 5.95 -19.71
C ASN A 216 -8.41 5.22 -19.89
N PRO A 217 -8.37 4.09 -20.64
CA PRO A 217 -7.16 3.31 -20.84
C PRO A 217 -6.20 4.02 -21.82
N LYS A 218 -4.95 3.58 -21.84
CA LYS A 218 -4.00 3.94 -22.90
C LYS A 218 -4.54 3.48 -24.26
N ASP A 219 -4.15 4.17 -25.35
CA ASP A 219 -4.59 3.79 -26.69
C ASP A 219 -4.17 2.39 -27.09
N GLU A 220 -2.99 1.94 -26.66
CA GLU A 220 -2.50 0.59 -26.90
C GLU A 220 -3.34 -0.50 -26.22
N ASP A 221 -3.86 -0.23 -25.01
CA ASP A 221 -4.71 -1.16 -24.25
C ASP A 221 -6.17 -1.15 -24.78
N ARG A 222 -6.56 -0.07 -25.46
CA ARG A 222 -7.90 0.05 -26.06
C ARG A 222 -8.04 -0.79 -27.33
N ALA A 223 -6.94 -1.04 -28.01
CA ALA A 223 -6.89 -1.77 -29.29
C ALA A 223 -6.74 -3.29 -29.10
N ALA A 224 -6.48 -3.76 -27.88
CA ALA A 224 -6.35 -5.16 -27.53
C ALA A 224 -7.70 -5.78 -27.17
#